data_cd2814bb0b8d6bba6315b71fbd20f69c
#
_entry.id   cd2814bb0b8d6bba6315b71fbd20f69c
#
_cell.length_a   1.000
_cell.length_b   1.000
_cell.length_c   1.000
_cell.angle_alpha   90.00
_cell.angle_beta   90.00
_cell.angle_gamma   90.00
#
_symmetry.space_group_name_H-M   'P 1'
#
loop_
_entity.id
_entity.type
_entity.pdbx_description
1 polymer ?
#
loop_
_entity_poly.entity_id
_entity_poly.type
_entity_poly.pdbx_seq_one_letter_code
_entity_poly.pdbx_strand_id
1 'polypeptide(L)'
;FRDGDDLYALFRALRFLPRAQEALYPLAHRLAPVNSFFVAPALRDDAEALATRAVPPRPGETGVMHVGNEPGSRGGFSLYVPETYSPDRAWPLVIALHGGSGNGRGFLWSWLRDARSSGAILVAPTAIARTWALAGEDADTPNLNRILDHVAERWRIDPSRILLTGMSDGGTFCYVNGLEPGSRVTHLAPACAMFHPMLAAMAEPARLDGLPQAGRAVAARAA
;
A
#
# COMPACT_ATOMS: atom_id res chain seq x y z
N PHE A 1 -27.47 -3.17 5.79
CA PHE A 1 -27.73 -4.60 5.73
C PHE A 1 -28.74 -4.92 6.84
N ARG A 2 -29.86 -5.58 6.51
CA ARG A 2 -30.88 -6.04 7.44
C ARG A 2 -30.69 -7.55 7.68
N ASP A 3 -31.23 -8.08 8.77
CA ASP A 3 -31.17 -9.48 9.11
C ASP A 3 -31.55 -10.37 7.92
N GLY A 4 -30.66 -11.28 7.53
CA GLY A 4 -30.84 -12.19 6.41
C GLY A 4 -30.04 -11.85 5.14
N ASP A 5 -29.26 -10.77 5.14
CA ASP A 5 -28.39 -10.45 4.01
C ASP A 5 -27.28 -11.50 3.86
N ASP A 6 -27.20 -12.08 2.68
CA ASP A 6 -26.22 -13.10 2.34
C ASP A 6 -24.82 -12.51 2.34
N LEU A 7 -23.99 -12.90 3.32
CA LEU A 7 -22.58 -12.54 3.43
C LEU A 7 -21.81 -12.80 2.11
N TYR A 8 -22.17 -13.86 1.40
CA TYR A 8 -21.57 -14.19 0.11
C TYR A 8 -21.94 -13.18 -0.97
N ALA A 9 -23.19 -12.70 -0.98
CA ALA A 9 -23.62 -11.63 -1.89
C ALA A 9 -22.88 -10.32 -1.59
N LEU A 10 -22.66 -10.01 -0.29
CA LEU A 10 -21.83 -8.87 0.12
C LEU A 10 -20.39 -8.97 -0.41
N PHE A 11 -19.71 -10.10 -0.19
CA PHE A 11 -18.36 -10.32 -0.70
C PHE A 11 -18.30 -10.21 -2.22
N ARG A 12 -19.29 -10.73 -2.92
CA ARG A 12 -19.40 -10.60 -4.38
C ARG A 12 -19.56 -9.15 -4.83
N ALA A 13 -20.32 -8.34 -4.10
CA ALA A 13 -20.51 -6.93 -4.39
C ALA A 13 -19.24 -6.10 -4.11
N LEU A 14 -18.56 -6.36 -2.98
CA LEU A 14 -17.36 -5.65 -2.57
C LEU A 14 -16.20 -5.78 -3.56
N ARG A 15 -16.12 -6.83 -4.36
CA ARG A 15 -15.10 -6.96 -5.43
C ARG A 15 -15.19 -5.88 -6.50
N PHE A 16 -16.34 -5.21 -6.65
CA PHE A 16 -16.53 -4.12 -7.59
C PHE A 16 -16.18 -2.75 -7.00
N LEU A 17 -16.02 -2.66 -5.68
CA LEU A 17 -15.72 -1.40 -4.99
C LEU A 17 -14.48 -0.69 -5.54
N PRO A 18 -13.33 -1.36 -5.77
CA PRO A 18 -12.16 -0.70 -6.35
C PRO A 18 -12.44 -0.05 -7.71
N ARG A 19 -13.20 -0.72 -8.57
CA ARG A 19 -13.59 -0.18 -9.90
C ARG A 19 -14.50 1.04 -9.78
N ALA A 20 -15.44 1.01 -8.83
CA ALA A 20 -16.31 2.15 -8.56
C ALA A 20 -15.51 3.35 -8.03
N GLN A 21 -14.56 3.11 -7.14
CA GLN A 21 -13.66 4.14 -6.62
C GLN A 21 -12.77 4.72 -7.72
N GLU A 22 -12.21 3.88 -8.59
CA GLU A 22 -11.40 4.30 -9.74
C GLU A 22 -12.21 5.20 -10.69
N ALA A 23 -13.46 4.82 -10.98
CA ALA A 23 -14.36 5.62 -11.82
C ALA A 23 -14.79 6.95 -11.20
N LEU A 24 -14.92 7.00 -9.87
CA LEU A 24 -15.33 8.20 -9.14
C LEU A 24 -14.16 9.17 -8.89
N TYR A 25 -12.95 8.67 -8.72
CA TYR A 25 -11.80 9.47 -8.30
C TYR A 25 -11.53 10.72 -9.17
N PRO A 26 -11.67 10.69 -10.51
CA PRO A 26 -11.50 11.88 -11.34
C PRO A 26 -12.46 13.03 -11.01
N LEU A 27 -13.54 12.78 -10.29
CA LEU A 27 -14.47 13.79 -9.84
C LEU A 27 -14.12 14.39 -8.47
N ALA A 28 -13.15 13.85 -7.76
CA ALA A 28 -12.78 14.27 -6.41
C ALA A 28 -12.32 15.74 -6.35
N HIS A 29 -11.70 16.27 -7.41
CA HIS A 29 -11.29 17.65 -7.49
C HIS A 29 -12.37 18.61 -7.99
N ARG A 30 -13.55 18.09 -8.39
CA ARG A 30 -14.68 18.89 -8.94
C ARG A 30 -15.91 18.89 -8.04
N LEU A 31 -16.13 17.79 -7.32
CA LEU A 31 -17.36 17.58 -6.53
C LEU A 31 -16.99 17.40 -5.06
N ALA A 32 -17.38 18.34 -4.21
CA ALA A 32 -17.09 18.32 -2.78
C ALA A 32 -17.50 17.01 -2.07
N PRO A 33 -18.66 16.39 -2.34
CA PRO A 33 -19.01 15.09 -1.74
C PRO A 33 -18.07 13.97 -2.15
N VAL A 34 -17.57 13.97 -3.40
CA VAL A 34 -16.62 12.98 -3.89
C VAL A 34 -15.23 13.22 -3.28
N ASN A 35 -14.81 14.48 -3.15
CA ASN A 35 -13.58 14.84 -2.45
C ASN A 35 -13.60 14.32 -1.00
N SER A 36 -14.67 14.61 -0.26
CA SER A 36 -14.89 14.17 1.12
C SER A 36 -14.92 12.63 1.24
N PHE A 37 -15.46 11.92 0.25
CA PHE A 37 -15.43 10.46 0.23
C PHE A 37 -13.99 9.90 0.23
N PHE A 38 -13.06 10.56 -0.47
CA PHE A 38 -11.67 10.13 -0.60
C PHE A 38 -10.72 10.69 0.47
N VAL A 39 -11.23 11.14 1.61
CA VAL A 39 -10.43 11.50 2.79
C VAL A 39 -10.87 10.70 4.01
N ALA A 40 -9.97 10.61 5.00
CA ALA A 40 -10.27 9.98 6.28
C ALA A 40 -11.45 10.68 6.98
N PRO A 41 -12.30 9.95 7.71
CA PRO A 41 -13.47 10.53 8.37
C PRO A 41 -13.17 11.77 9.22
N ALA A 42 -12.02 11.77 9.92
CA ALA A 42 -11.59 12.89 10.76
C ALA A 42 -11.31 14.21 10.02
N LEU A 43 -11.15 14.15 8.69
CA LEU A 43 -10.87 15.34 7.87
C LEU A 43 -12.06 15.82 7.03
N ARG A 44 -13.21 15.14 7.13
CA ARG A 44 -14.35 15.43 6.25
C ARG A 44 -15.04 16.76 6.55
N ASP A 45 -14.93 17.23 7.78
CA ASP A 45 -15.50 18.51 8.24
C ASP A 45 -14.45 19.63 8.25
N ASP A 46 -13.20 19.35 7.86
CA ASP A 46 -12.13 20.32 7.74
C ASP A 46 -12.11 20.91 6.31
N ALA A 47 -12.65 22.12 6.18
CA ALA A 47 -12.77 22.80 4.88
C ALA A 47 -11.40 23.11 4.26
N GLU A 48 -10.36 23.43 5.06
CA GLU A 48 -9.02 23.72 4.57
C GLU A 48 -8.35 22.42 4.09
N ALA A 49 -8.47 21.33 4.86
CA ALA A 49 -7.99 20.03 4.47
C ALA A 49 -8.64 19.53 3.16
N LEU A 50 -9.93 19.77 2.97
CA LEU A 50 -10.65 19.43 1.75
C LEU A 50 -10.23 20.30 0.57
N ALA A 51 -10.10 21.61 0.76
CA ALA A 51 -9.68 22.55 -0.27
C ALA A 51 -8.27 22.24 -0.80
N THR A 52 -7.34 21.93 0.11
CA THR A 52 -5.98 21.54 -0.25
C THR A 52 -5.95 20.29 -1.15
N ARG A 53 -6.91 19.40 -0.99
CA ARG A 53 -7.02 18.14 -1.76
C ARG A 53 -7.93 18.24 -2.99
N ALA A 54 -8.59 19.37 -3.20
CA ALA A 54 -9.42 19.63 -4.37
C ALA A 54 -8.62 20.07 -5.60
N VAL A 55 -7.30 20.14 -5.50
CA VAL A 55 -6.41 20.50 -6.62
C VAL A 55 -6.47 19.42 -7.70
N PRO A 56 -6.64 19.76 -8.98
CA PRO A 56 -6.60 18.79 -10.06
C PRO A 56 -5.24 18.10 -10.15
N PRO A 57 -5.22 16.77 -10.41
CA PRO A 57 -3.97 16.08 -10.61
C PRO A 57 -3.27 16.56 -11.89
N ARG A 58 -1.94 16.56 -11.86
CA ARG A 58 -1.09 16.81 -13.04
C ARG A 58 -0.78 15.48 -13.72
N PRO A 59 -1.19 15.27 -15.00
CA PRO A 59 -0.98 14.02 -15.71
C PRO A 59 0.50 13.57 -15.68
N GLY A 60 0.73 12.31 -15.29
CA GLY A 60 2.07 11.72 -15.19
C GLY A 60 2.91 12.16 -13.98
N GLU A 61 2.42 13.12 -13.18
CA GLU A 61 3.14 13.62 -12.00
C GLU A 61 2.40 13.37 -10.69
N THR A 62 1.10 13.60 -10.64
CA THR A 62 0.28 13.48 -9.43
C THR A 62 -1.04 12.76 -9.70
N GLY A 63 -1.73 12.33 -8.64
CA GLY A 63 -2.94 11.54 -8.74
C GLY A 63 -2.64 10.04 -8.87
N VAL A 64 -3.64 9.29 -9.34
CA VAL A 64 -3.53 7.83 -9.52
C VAL A 64 -2.97 7.51 -10.91
N MET A 65 -1.96 6.64 -10.95
CA MET A 65 -1.28 6.17 -12.16
C MET A 65 -1.08 4.65 -12.11
N HIS A 66 -0.95 4.02 -13.27
CA HIS A 66 -0.72 2.58 -13.41
C HIS A 66 0.48 2.36 -14.34
N VAL A 67 1.38 1.45 -13.96
CA VAL A 67 2.61 1.13 -14.71
C VAL A 67 2.67 -0.38 -14.89
N GLY A 68 2.43 -0.86 -16.11
CA GLY A 68 2.39 -2.29 -16.43
C GLY A 68 1.39 -3.07 -15.56
N ASN A 69 0.32 -2.43 -15.07
CA ASN A 69 -0.63 -2.98 -14.12
C ASN A 69 -2.06 -2.99 -14.67
N GLU A 70 -2.19 -3.39 -15.94
CA GLU A 70 -3.50 -3.58 -16.57
C GLU A 70 -4.25 -4.76 -15.93
N PRO A 71 -5.58 -4.82 -16.07
CA PRO A 71 -6.35 -5.95 -15.57
C PRO A 71 -5.80 -7.29 -16.07
N GLY A 72 -5.41 -8.18 -15.15
CA GLY A 72 -4.80 -9.46 -15.43
C GLY A 72 -3.27 -9.46 -15.55
N SER A 73 -2.62 -8.30 -15.63
CA SER A 73 -1.15 -8.19 -15.62
C SER A 73 -0.56 -8.49 -14.25
N ARG A 74 0.68 -8.98 -14.24
CA ARG A 74 1.45 -9.28 -13.02
C ARG A 74 2.79 -8.54 -13.05
N GLY A 75 3.37 -8.28 -11.85
CA GLY A 75 4.67 -7.64 -11.70
C GLY A 75 4.69 -6.12 -11.94
N GLY A 76 3.58 -5.52 -12.38
CA GLY A 76 3.42 -4.08 -12.45
C GLY A 76 2.97 -3.47 -11.13
N PHE A 77 2.67 -2.17 -11.12
CA PHE A 77 2.21 -1.48 -9.92
C PHE A 77 1.25 -0.34 -10.25
N SER A 78 0.43 0.02 -9.29
CA SER A 78 -0.36 1.25 -9.29
C SER A 78 0.18 2.17 -8.21
N LEU A 79 0.13 3.47 -8.45
CA LEU A 79 0.61 4.44 -7.47
C LEU A 79 -0.35 5.63 -7.38
N TYR A 80 -0.32 6.28 -6.23
CA TYR A 80 -0.93 7.57 -6.00
C TYR A 80 0.14 8.54 -5.51
N VAL A 81 0.21 9.68 -6.13
CA VAL A 81 1.04 10.81 -5.70
C VAL A 81 0.11 11.96 -5.29
N PRO A 82 0.25 12.53 -4.08
CA PRO A 82 -0.59 13.63 -3.65
C PRO A 82 -0.65 14.76 -4.68
N GLU A 83 -1.82 15.32 -4.90
CA GLU A 83 -2.05 16.42 -5.84
C GLU A 83 -1.21 17.66 -5.48
N THR A 84 -0.87 17.78 -4.20
CA THR A 84 -0.02 18.85 -3.65
C THR A 84 1.47 18.54 -3.68
N TYR A 85 1.88 17.46 -4.35
CA TYR A 85 3.29 17.09 -4.44
C TYR A 85 4.14 18.25 -4.99
N SER A 86 5.28 18.48 -4.30
CA SER A 86 6.37 19.35 -4.75
C SER A 86 7.71 18.62 -4.58
N PRO A 87 8.67 18.78 -5.50
CA PRO A 87 10.02 18.23 -5.35
C PRO A 87 10.87 18.95 -4.29
N ASP A 88 10.40 20.07 -3.74
CA ASP A 88 11.14 20.87 -2.76
C ASP A 88 11.29 20.18 -1.40
N ARG A 89 10.43 19.23 -1.10
CA ARG A 89 10.49 18.41 0.12
C ARG A 89 10.47 16.91 -0.18
N ALA A 90 11.02 16.12 0.73
CA ALA A 90 10.91 14.67 0.68
C ALA A 90 9.55 14.20 1.23
N TRP A 91 8.96 13.19 0.62
CA TRP A 91 7.62 12.68 0.92
C TRP A 91 7.67 11.26 1.50
N PRO A 92 6.82 10.94 2.50
CA PRO A 92 6.71 9.57 2.99
C PRO A 92 6.15 8.66 1.90
N LEU A 93 6.61 7.41 1.89
CA LEU A 93 6.16 6.37 0.98
C LEU A 93 5.46 5.25 1.74
N VAL A 94 4.28 4.87 1.26
CA VAL A 94 3.57 3.67 1.70
C VAL A 94 3.56 2.66 0.56
N ILE A 95 3.99 1.44 0.85
CA ILE A 95 3.95 0.31 -0.08
C ILE A 95 2.90 -0.66 0.44
N ALA A 96 1.82 -0.89 -0.31
CA ALA A 96 0.68 -1.69 0.11
C ALA A 96 0.57 -2.98 -0.73
N LEU A 97 0.79 -4.13 -0.09
CA LEU A 97 0.81 -5.45 -0.72
C LEU A 97 -0.54 -6.15 -0.59
N HIS A 98 -1.11 -6.55 -1.72
CA HIS A 98 -2.41 -7.25 -1.76
C HIS A 98 -2.33 -8.66 -1.16
N GLY A 99 -3.47 -9.22 -0.76
CA GLY A 99 -3.61 -10.63 -0.36
C GLY A 99 -3.51 -11.60 -1.54
N GLY A 100 -3.47 -12.90 -1.24
CA GLY A 100 -3.41 -13.97 -2.25
C GLY A 100 -4.43 -13.80 -3.36
N SER A 101 -4.03 -14.04 -4.60
CA SER A 101 -4.84 -13.87 -5.82
C SER A 101 -5.32 -12.43 -6.10
N GLY A 102 -4.89 -11.44 -5.32
CA GLY A 102 -5.19 -10.03 -5.52
C GLY A 102 -4.33 -9.38 -6.61
N ASN A 103 -4.45 -8.07 -6.70
CA ASN A 103 -3.64 -7.22 -7.57
C ASN A 103 -3.50 -5.82 -6.96
N GLY A 104 -2.43 -5.11 -7.30
CA GLY A 104 -2.14 -3.79 -6.79
C GLY A 104 -3.15 -2.73 -7.25
N ARG A 105 -3.69 -2.83 -8.48
CA ARG A 105 -4.66 -1.87 -9.01
C ARG A 105 -5.93 -1.80 -8.15
N GLY A 106 -6.44 -2.94 -7.74
CA GLY A 106 -7.58 -3.00 -6.83
C GLY A 106 -7.21 -2.63 -5.39
N PHE A 107 -6.04 -3.08 -4.92
CA PHE A 107 -5.64 -2.89 -3.54
C PHE A 107 -5.24 -1.45 -3.20
N LEU A 108 -4.77 -0.67 -4.18
CA LEU A 108 -4.51 0.77 -4.03
C LEU A 108 -5.70 1.50 -3.39
N TRP A 109 -6.91 1.17 -3.79
CA TRP A 109 -8.13 1.85 -3.34
C TRP A 109 -8.46 1.61 -1.86
N SER A 110 -7.95 0.52 -1.28
CA SER A 110 -8.09 0.26 0.16
C SER A 110 -7.26 1.22 1.00
N TRP A 111 -6.18 1.77 0.45
CA TRP A 111 -5.21 2.64 1.14
C TRP A 111 -5.24 4.09 0.68
N LEU A 112 -5.86 4.37 -0.48
CA LEU A 112 -5.85 5.71 -1.09
C LEU A 112 -6.35 6.80 -0.14
N ARG A 113 -7.42 6.52 0.60
CA ARG A 113 -8.02 7.49 1.54
C ARG A 113 -7.03 7.92 2.60
N ASP A 114 -6.31 6.98 3.19
CA ASP A 114 -5.35 7.25 4.26
C ASP A 114 -4.09 7.92 3.71
N ALA A 115 -3.57 7.46 2.57
CA ALA A 115 -2.44 8.08 1.90
C ALA A 115 -2.74 9.53 1.49
N ARG A 116 -3.92 9.77 0.92
CA ARG A 116 -4.37 11.12 0.53
C ARG A 116 -4.56 12.02 1.74
N SER A 117 -5.03 11.48 2.85
CA SER A 117 -5.24 12.22 4.10
C SER A 117 -3.94 12.56 4.80
N SER A 118 -2.98 11.66 4.82
CA SER A 118 -1.66 11.85 5.46
C SER A 118 -0.66 12.58 4.56
N GLY A 119 -0.96 12.75 3.27
CA GLY A 119 -0.01 13.32 2.31
C GLY A 119 1.14 12.38 1.99
N ALA A 120 0.90 11.07 1.94
CA ALA A 120 1.90 10.08 1.56
C ALA A 120 1.78 9.70 0.09
N ILE A 121 2.92 9.39 -0.55
CA ILE A 121 2.92 8.67 -1.82
C ILE A 121 2.58 7.21 -1.51
N LEU A 122 1.66 6.62 -2.29
CA LEU A 122 1.24 5.24 -2.12
C LEU A 122 1.60 4.42 -3.36
N VAL A 123 2.22 3.28 -3.16
CA VAL A 123 2.53 2.31 -4.21
C VAL A 123 1.86 0.98 -3.87
N ALA A 124 1.12 0.44 -4.80
CA ALA A 124 0.48 -0.87 -4.68
C ALA A 124 0.97 -1.78 -5.82
N PRO A 125 2.03 -2.58 -5.58
CA PRO A 125 2.54 -3.54 -6.54
C PRO A 125 1.58 -4.72 -6.74
N THR A 126 1.68 -5.38 -7.89
CA THR A 126 1.07 -6.68 -8.14
C THR A 126 2.16 -7.74 -8.13
N ALA A 127 2.02 -8.78 -7.32
CA ALA A 127 2.96 -9.89 -7.24
C ALA A 127 3.24 -10.51 -8.62
N ILE A 128 4.44 -11.02 -8.84
CA ILE A 128 4.85 -11.65 -10.11
C ILE A 128 3.99 -12.89 -10.39
N ALA A 129 3.77 -13.72 -9.39
CA ALA A 129 2.93 -14.90 -9.49
C ALA A 129 1.50 -14.63 -8.96
N ARG A 130 0.73 -15.67 -8.74
CA ARG A 130 -0.62 -15.58 -8.18
C ARG A 130 -0.65 -14.97 -6.78
N THR A 131 0.42 -15.17 -6.01
CA THR A 131 0.67 -14.55 -4.71
C THR A 131 2.15 -14.21 -4.58
N TRP A 132 2.54 -13.61 -3.46
CA TRP A 132 3.91 -13.21 -3.14
C TRP A 132 4.80 -14.44 -2.94
N ALA A 133 6.11 -14.28 -3.16
CA ALA A 133 7.12 -15.32 -2.96
C ALA A 133 7.34 -15.59 -1.46
N LEU A 134 6.44 -16.39 -0.87
CA LEU A 134 6.53 -16.80 0.54
C LEU A 134 7.40 -18.03 0.75
N ALA A 135 7.73 -18.76 -0.32
CA ALA A 135 8.59 -19.93 -0.34
C ALA A 135 9.17 -20.12 -1.75
N GLY A 136 10.33 -20.77 -1.85
CA GLY A 136 11.02 -21.01 -3.11
C GLY A 136 11.83 -19.80 -3.58
N GLU A 137 11.97 -19.64 -4.90
CA GLU A 137 12.70 -18.52 -5.50
C GLU A 137 11.94 -17.21 -5.32
N ASP A 138 12.60 -16.19 -4.77
CA ASP A 138 12.02 -14.87 -4.55
C ASP A 138 12.18 -13.97 -5.78
N ALA A 139 11.17 -13.94 -6.62
CA ALA A 139 11.07 -13.01 -7.75
C ALA A 139 10.44 -11.66 -7.38
N ASP A 140 9.75 -11.57 -6.24
CA ASP A 140 9.01 -10.38 -5.84
C ASP A 140 9.90 -9.32 -5.18
N THR A 141 10.90 -9.68 -4.37
CA THR A 141 11.85 -8.72 -3.78
C THR A 141 12.65 -7.96 -4.84
N PRO A 142 13.25 -8.59 -5.87
CA PRO A 142 13.89 -7.85 -6.95
C PRO A 142 12.92 -6.93 -7.70
N ASN A 143 11.70 -7.40 -7.94
CA ASN A 143 10.68 -6.57 -8.60
C ASN A 143 10.26 -5.37 -7.73
N LEU A 144 10.12 -5.56 -6.43
CA LEU A 144 9.81 -4.48 -5.50
C LEU A 144 10.92 -3.41 -5.48
N ASN A 145 12.19 -3.84 -5.45
CA ASN A 145 13.34 -2.93 -5.53
C ASN A 145 13.34 -2.13 -6.84
N ARG A 146 13.07 -2.78 -7.98
CA ARG A 146 12.92 -2.11 -9.28
C ARG A 146 11.79 -1.06 -9.26
N ILE A 147 10.67 -1.37 -8.61
CA ILE A 147 9.55 -0.42 -8.45
C ILE A 147 9.96 0.76 -7.58
N LEU A 148 10.66 0.52 -6.47
CA LEU A 148 11.17 1.57 -5.60
C LEU A 148 12.16 2.50 -6.31
N ASP A 149 13.05 1.95 -7.14
CA ASP A 149 13.98 2.74 -7.96
C ASP A 149 13.20 3.63 -8.94
N HIS A 150 12.24 3.05 -9.66
CA HIS A 150 11.39 3.80 -10.59
C HIS A 150 10.62 4.95 -9.91
N VAL A 151 10.14 4.73 -8.69
CA VAL A 151 9.43 5.76 -7.91
C VAL A 151 10.41 6.83 -7.42
N ALA A 152 11.58 6.44 -6.91
CA ALA A 152 12.57 7.36 -6.38
C ALA A 152 13.25 8.23 -7.47
N GLU A 153 13.33 7.75 -8.71
CA GLU A 153 13.81 8.52 -9.86
C GLU A 153 12.88 9.68 -10.24
N ARG A 154 11.59 9.57 -9.95
CA ARG A 154 10.57 10.54 -10.36
C ARG A 154 10.06 11.42 -9.24
N TRP A 155 10.02 10.88 -8.03
CA TRP A 155 9.47 11.59 -6.87
C TRP A 155 10.45 11.56 -5.71
N ARG A 156 10.58 12.69 -5.03
CA ARG A 156 11.49 12.84 -3.90
C ARG A 156 10.93 12.14 -2.66
N ILE A 157 11.36 10.90 -2.45
CA ILE A 157 10.98 10.07 -1.31
C ILE A 157 11.85 10.38 -0.09
N ASP A 158 11.26 10.36 1.10
CA ASP A 158 11.98 10.41 2.37
C ASP A 158 12.47 8.99 2.73
N PRO A 159 13.79 8.73 2.66
CA PRO A 159 14.33 7.40 2.93
C PRO A 159 14.15 6.95 4.39
N SER A 160 13.83 7.86 5.31
CA SER A 160 13.55 7.55 6.71
C SER A 160 12.08 7.20 6.99
N ARG A 161 11.19 7.36 5.99
CA ARG A 161 9.74 7.16 6.12
C ARG A 161 9.17 6.30 4.99
N ILE A 162 9.66 5.06 4.91
CA ILE A 162 9.16 4.04 3.96
C ILE A 162 8.44 2.96 4.75
N LEU A 163 7.11 2.94 4.64
CA LEU A 163 6.24 1.95 5.26
C LEU A 163 5.92 0.84 4.28
N LEU A 164 6.16 -0.41 4.67
CA LEU A 164 5.67 -1.59 3.99
C LEU A 164 4.50 -2.18 4.78
N THR A 165 3.37 -2.29 4.13
CA THR A 165 2.16 -2.88 4.69
C THR A 165 1.55 -3.87 3.70
N GLY A 166 0.70 -4.75 4.17
CA GLY A 166 0.01 -5.70 3.33
C GLY A 166 -0.99 -6.53 4.11
N MET A 167 -1.84 -7.25 3.42
CA MET A 167 -2.88 -8.10 4.00
C MET A 167 -2.66 -9.57 3.64
N SER A 168 -2.87 -10.48 4.60
CA SER A 168 -2.76 -11.94 4.40
C SER A 168 -1.38 -12.31 3.83
N ASP A 169 -1.30 -12.91 2.64
CA ASP A 169 -0.03 -13.25 1.97
C ASP A 169 0.87 -12.01 1.79
N GLY A 170 0.32 -10.86 1.41
CA GLY A 170 1.06 -9.60 1.33
C GLY A 170 1.58 -9.15 2.70
N GLY A 171 0.80 -9.36 3.76
CA GLY A 171 1.24 -9.12 5.13
C GLY A 171 2.37 -10.06 5.56
N THR A 172 2.32 -11.33 5.18
CA THR A 172 3.40 -12.29 5.43
C THR A 172 4.67 -11.90 4.67
N PHE A 173 4.53 -11.48 3.41
CA PHE A 173 5.66 -11.01 2.60
C PHE A 173 6.30 -9.72 3.15
N CYS A 174 5.54 -8.89 3.87
CA CYS A 174 6.13 -7.74 4.59
C CYS A 174 7.24 -8.16 5.55
N TYR A 175 7.10 -9.29 6.23
CA TYR A 175 8.16 -9.81 7.09
C TYR A 175 9.32 -10.36 6.27
N VAL A 176 9.05 -11.09 5.18
CA VAL A 176 10.09 -11.64 4.31
C VAL A 176 10.99 -10.52 3.78
N ASN A 177 10.40 -9.51 3.14
CA ASN A 177 11.15 -8.41 2.52
C ASN A 177 11.65 -7.38 3.55
N GLY A 178 10.81 -7.02 4.52
CA GLY A 178 11.12 -5.91 5.43
C GLY A 178 12.14 -6.23 6.50
N LEU A 179 12.31 -7.52 6.85
CA LEU A 179 13.31 -7.98 7.83
C LEU A 179 14.62 -8.42 7.17
N GLU A 180 14.65 -8.50 5.84
CA GLU A 180 15.86 -8.86 5.10
C GLU A 180 16.97 -7.82 5.33
N PRO A 181 18.22 -8.26 5.56
CA PRO A 181 19.37 -7.36 5.64
C PRO A 181 19.47 -6.47 4.38
N GLY A 182 19.64 -5.17 4.58
CA GLY A 182 19.70 -4.21 3.47
C GLY A 182 18.34 -3.77 2.91
N SER A 183 17.21 -4.25 3.45
CA SER A 183 15.90 -3.73 3.08
C SER A 183 15.81 -2.21 3.22
N ARG A 184 15.25 -1.54 2.22
CA ARG A 184 15.03 -0.08 2.19
C ARG A 184 13.84 0.35 3.05
N VAL A 185 13.05 -0.60 3.53
CA VAL A 185 11.87 -0.35 4.36
C VAL A 185 12.27 0.06 5.76
N THR A 186 11.63 1.10 6.29
CA THR A 186 11.92 1.62 7.64
C THR A 186 10.83 1.27 8.65
N HIS A 187 9.63 0.97 8.19
CA HIS A 187 8.47 0.66 9.03
C HIS A 187 7.68 -0.50 8.46
N LEU A 188 7.17 -1.38 9.32
CA LEU A 188 6.33 -2.52 8.94
C LEU A 188 4.97 -2.43 9.62
N ALA A 189 3.89 -2.64 8.84
CA ALA A 189 2.52 -2.74 9.35
C ALA A 189 1.77 -3.89 8.64
N PRO A 190 2.18 -5.15 8.84
CA PRO A 190 1.49 -6.30 8.27
C PRO A 190 0.14 -6.52 8.94
N ALA A 191 -0.90 -6.83 8.15
CA ALA A 191 -2.25 -7.12 8.61
C ALA A 191 -2.64 -8.56 8.28
N CYS A 192 -3.24 -9.28 9.26
CA CYS A 192 -3.69 -10.67 9.11
C CYS A 192 -2.57 -11.58 8.55
N ALA A 193 -1.34 -11.34 8.97
CA ALA A 193 -0.13 -11.97 8.47
C ALA A 193 0.32 -13.14 9.34
N MET A 194 0.98 -14.11 8.72
CA MET A 194 1.68 -15.17 9.44
C MET A 194 3.13 -14.75 9.66
N PHE A 195 3.59 -14.78 10.90
CA PHE A 195 5.01 -14.63 11.25
C PHE A 195 5.62 -16.01 11.52
N HIS A 196 6.54 -16.45 10.65
CA HIS A 196 7.24 -17.71 10.86
C HIS A 196 8.51 -17.48 11.69
N PRO A 197 8.80 -18.30 12.74
CA PRO A 197 9.98 -18.14 13.60
C PRO A 197 11.32 -18.08 12.86
N MET A 198 11.47 -18.77 11.73
CA MET A 198 12.70 -18.71 10.91
C MET A 198 12.99 -17.30 10.39
N LEU A 199 11.98 -16.47 10.19
CA LEU A 199 12.19 -15.07 9.76
C LEU A 199 12.92 -14.26 10.86
N ALA A 200 12.70 -14.59 12.13
CA ALA A 200 13.40 -13.96 13.24
C ALA A 200 14.91 -14.29 13.25
N ALA A 201 15.26 -15.53 12.89
CA ALA A 201 16.65 -15.95 12.81
C ALA A 201 17.43 -15.32 11.63
N MET A 202 16.71 -14.86 10.60
CA MET A 202 17.30 -14.21 9.42
C MET A 202 17.38 -12.68 9.55
N ALA A 203 16.60 -12.10 10.47
CA ALA A 203 16.52 -10.66 10.64
C ALA A 203 17.72 -10.11 11.45
N GLU A 204 18.17 -8.92 11.09
CA GLU A 204 19.08 -8.18 11.95
C GLU A 204 18.40 -7.83 13.28
N PRO A 205 19.08 -7.98 14.43
CA PRO A 205 18.48 -7.72 15.76
C PRO A 205 17.80 -6.35 15.86
N ALA A 206 18.41 -5.30 15.32
CA ALA A 206 17.85 -3.95 15.33
C ALA A 206 16.51 -3.81 14.60
N ARG A 207 16.20 -4.71 13.64
CA ARG A 207 14.94 -4.70 12.92
C ARG A 207 13.80 -5.41 13.66
N LEU A 208 14.13 -6.26 14.61
CA LEU A 208 13.14 -6.95 15.45
C LEU A 208 12.50 -6.02 16.49
N ASP A 209 13.16 -4.92 16.85
CA ASP A 209 12.64 -3.94 17.82
C ASP A 209 11.37 -3.24 17.36
N GLY A 210 11.15 -3.15 16.05
CA GLY A 210 9.93 -2.60 15.44
C GLY A 210 8.74 -3.55 15.39
N LEU A 211 8.92 -4.84 15.71
CA LEU A 211 7.85 -5.82 15.64
C LEU A 211 6.81 -5.61 16.76
N PRO A 212 5.52 -5.94 16.49
CA PRO A 212 4.52 -6.08 17.53
C PRO A 212 4.99 -7.03 18.64
N GLN A 213 4.51 -6.81 19.86
CA GLN A 213 4.95 -7.56 21.04
C GLN A 213 4.86 -9.08 20.86
N ALA A 214 3.83 -9.57 20.14
CA ALA A 214 3.67 -10.98 19.79
C ALA A 214 4.81 -11.49 18.88
N GLY A 215 5.25 -10.69 17.90
CA GLY A 215 6.35 -11.05 17.00
C GLY A 215 7.70 -11.10 17.72
N ARG A 216 7.95 -10.17 18.65
CA ARG A 216 9.16 -10.16 19.51
C ARG A 216 9.24 -11.40 20.41
N ALA A 217 8.12 -11.83 20.99
CA ALA A 217 8.06 -13.02 21.82
C ALA A 217 8.35 -14.31 21.03
N VAL A 218 7.92 -14.38 19.77
CA VAL A 218 8.24 -15.50 18.87
C VAL A 218 9.71 -15.48 18.47
N ALA A 219 10.27 -14.31 18.15
CA ALA A 219 11.66 -14.13 17.81
C ALA A 219 12.59 -14.56 18.97
N ALA A 220 12.28 -14.16 20.20
CA ALA A 220 13.04 -14.52 21.40
C ALA A 220 13.01 -16.03 21.76
N ARG A 221 12.04 -16.78 21.23
CA ARG A 221 11.97 -18.25 21.42
C ARG A 221 12.68 -19.04 20.33
N ALA A 222 13.03 -18.39 19.23
CA ALA A 222 13.69 -19.01 18.07
C ALA A 222 15.22 -18.80 18.10
N ALA A 223 15.73 -17.89 18.93
CA ALA A 223 17.15 -17.62 19.21
C ALA A 223 17.63 -18.44 20.42
#